data_e12a36e3fd6a04f1b9a5983957d46f19
#
_entry.id   e12a36e3fd6a04f1b9a5983957d46f19
#
_cell.length_a   1.000
_cell.length_b   1.000
_cell.length_c   1.000
_cell.angle_alpha   90.00
_cell.angle_beta   90.00
_cell.angle_gamma   90.00
#
_symmetry.space_group_name_H-M   'P 1'
#
loop_
_entity.id
_entity.type
_entity.pdbx_description
1 polymer ?
#
loop_
_entity_poly.entity_id
_entity_poly.type
_entity_poly.pdbx_seq_one_letter_code
_entity_poly.pdbx_strand_id
1 'polypeptide(L)'
;MSLLDTCVNGVMNDDLCRELTDQEISDALFQIGPLKAPGPDGLPARFFQRNWGLLKDDITSAVKRFFIDGSMPVEVNDTTIVLIPKISHPESLSDFRPISLCNVLYKVVSKCLANCLRPWLHELISPHQSAFIPGRLITDNALIAFECLHAIQHSTASRMNFGAFKLDLSKAYDRVDWSFLEQALVKLGFNEIWVR
;
A
#
# COMPACT_ATOMS: atom_id res chain seq x y z
N MET A 1 20.95 1.53 9.13
CA MET A 1 19.83 2.37 9.64
C MET A 1 20.18 3.82 10.00
N SER A 2 21.38 4.31 9.72
CA SER A 2 21.76 5.73 9.94
C SER A 2 21.18 6.72 8.92
N LEU A 3 20.48 6.24 7.90
CA LEU A 3 20.00 7.06 6.77
C LEU A 3 18.52 7.47 6.87
N LEU A 4 17.80 7.07 7.91
CA LEU A 4 16.41 7.46 8.12
C LEU A 4 16.34 8.51 9.22
N ASP A 5 15.87 9.70 8.85
CA ASP A 5 15.58 10.77 9.81
C ASP A 5 14.12 10.70 10.25
N THR A 6 13.85 11.12 11.48
CA THR A 6 12.49 11.22 12.00
C THR A 6 11.73 12.29 11.21
N CYS A 7 10.63 11.90 10.58
CA CYS A 7 9.78 12.78 9.77
C CYS A 7 8.34 12.86 10.26
N VAL A 8 7.90 11.89 11.08
CA VAL A 8 6.55 11.90 11.69
C VAL A 8 6.57 12.72 12.96
N ASN A 9 5.73 13.74 13.03
CA ASN A 9 5.60 14.63 14.17
C ASN A 9 4.38 14.26 15.06
N GLY A 10 4.18 14.99 16.17
CA GLY A 10 3.09 14.76 17.11
C GLY A 10 1.71 14.89 16.46
N VAL A 11 1.50 15.90 15.63
CA VAL A 11 0.21 16.13 14.95
C VAL A 11 -0.14 14.98 14.01
N MET A 12 0.83 14.46 13.27
CA MET A 12 0.64 13.28 12.41
C MET A 12 0.29 12.04 13.23
N ASN A 13 0.98 11.82 14.35
CA ASN A 13 0.70 10.69 15.23
C ASN A 13 -0.67 10.79 15.88
N ASP A 14 -1.09 11.98 16.31
CA ASP A 14 -2.43 12.20 16.87
C ASP A 14 -3.53 11.89 15.84
N ASP A 15 -3.35 12.30 14.58
CA ASP A 15 -4.28 12.00 13.49
C ASP A 15 -4.29 10.51 13.11
N LEU A 16 -3.13 9.89 13.03
CA LEU A 16 -3.00 8.47 12.69
C LEU A 16 -3.56 7.54 13.77
N CYS A 17 -3.42 7.91 15.05
CA CYS A 17 -3.85 7.09 16.19
C CYS A 17 -5.28 7.38 16.68
N ARG A 18 -5.96 8.38 16.10
CA ARG A 18 -7.34 8.68 16.48
C ARG A 18 -8.31 7.58 16.08
N GLU A 19 -9.43 7.53 16.79
CA GLU A 19 -10.51 6.61 16.44
C GLU A 19 -11.10 6.94 15.05
N LEU A 20 -11.37 5.90 14.26
CA LEU A 20 -12.04 6.02 12.98
C LEU A 20 -13.53 6.33 13.17
N THR A 21 -14.04 7.25 12.38
CA THR A 21 -15.48 7.51 12.30
C THR A 21 -16.18 6.47 11.44
N ASP A 22 -17.48 6.27 11.68
CA ASP A 22 -18.31 5.40 10.84
C ASP A 22 -18.33 5.84 9.39
N GLN A 23 -18.21 7.15 9.13
CA GLN A 23 -18.17 7.69 7.78
C GLN A 23 -16.90 7.28 7.05
N GLU A 24 -15.73 7.33 7.69
CA GLU A 24 -14.46 6.90 7.09
C GLU A 24 -14.47 5.41 6.74
N ILE A 25 -15.08 4.58 7.59
CA ILE A 25 -15.25 3.15 7.32
C ILE A 25 -16.22 2.92 6.15
N SER A 26 -17.32 3.66 6.11
CA SER A 26 -18.25 3.66 4.99
C SER A 26 -17.54 4.05 3.69
N ASP A 27 -16.81 5.16 3.69
CA ASP A 27 -16.08 5.65 2.53
C ASP A 27 -15.04 4.63 2.04
N ALA A 28 -14.34 3.98 2.97
CA ALA A 28 -13.39 2.91 2.64
C ALA A 28 -14.08 1.74 1.92
N LEU A 29 -15.24 1.28 2.41
CA LEU A 29 -16.02 0.22 1.75
C LEU A 29 -16.49 0.64 0.35
N PHE A 30 -17.03 1.86 0.21
CA PHE A 30 -17.55 2.34 -1.07
C PHE A 30 -16.46 2.71 -2.09
N GLN A 31 -15.21 2.91 -1.66
CA GLN A 31 -14.05 3.04 -2.54
C GLN A 31 -13.59 1.70 -3.12
N ILE A 32 -14.02 0.57 -2.57
CA ILE A 32 -13.71 -0.75 -3.14
C ILE A 32 -14.62 -0.99 -4.35
N GLY A 33 -14.03 -1.33 -5.50
CA GLY A 33 -14.81 -1.64 -6.70
C GLY A 33 -15.83 -2.76 -6.43
N PRO A 34 -17.13 -2.55 -6.73
CA PRO A 34 -18.22 -3.45 -6.33
C PRO A 34 -18.07 -4.89 -6.84
N LEU A 35 -17.43 -5.06 -8.01
CA LEU A 35 -17.24 -6.36 -8.68
C LEU A 35 -15.80 -6.89 -8.53
N LYS A 36 -15.00 -6.34 -7.64
CA LYS A 36 -13.68 -6.92 -7.31
C LYS A 36 -13.87 -8.36 -6.80
N ALA A 37 -12.96 -9.24 -7.22
CA ALA A 37 -12.98 -10.64 -6.82
C ALA A 37 -13.09 -10.79 -5.29
N PRO A 38 -14.00 -11.63 -4.80
CA PRO A 38 -14.16 -11.89 -3.36
C PRO A 38 -12.98 -12.70 -2.79
N GLY A 39 -12.93 -12.79 -1.48
CA GLY A 39 -12.05 -13.72 -0.77
C GLY A 39 -12.66 -15.12 -0.65
N PRO A 40 -12.14 -15.94 0.29
CA PRO A 40 -12.64 -17.29 0.55
C PRO A 40 -14.13 -17.34 0.94
N ASP A 41 -14.67 -16.27 1.52
CA ASP A 41 -16.08 -16.13 1.89
C ASP A 41 -17.03 -16.04 0.70
N GLY A 42 -16.51 -15.80 -0.51
CA GLY A 42 -17.28 -15.68 -1.75
C GLY A 42 -18.12 -14.39 -1.84
N LEU A 43 -18.02 -13.47 -0.88
CA LEU A 43 -18.84 -12.26 -0.82
C LEU A 43 -18.11 -11.06 -1.47
N PRO A 44 -18.60 -10.54 -2.61
CA PRO A 44 -18.01 -9.36 -3.25
C PRO A 44 -18.38 -8.07 -2.50
N ALA A 45 -17.62 -6.99 -2.71
CA ALA A 45 -17.89 -5.69 -2.09
C ALA A 45 -19.32 -5.18 -2.34
N ARG A 46 -19.88 -5.49 -3.51
CA ARG A 46 -21.27 -5.16 -3.87
C ARG A 46 -22.31 -5.72 -2.89
N PHE A 47 -22.07 -6.90 -2.31
CA PHE A 47 -22.96 -7.47 -1.30
C PHE A 47 -23.03 -6.56 -0.06
N PHE A 48 -21.90 -6.16 0.47
CA PHE A 48 -21.80 -5.29 1.64
C PHE A 48 -22.33 -3.89 1.36
N GLN A 49 -21.99 -3.33 0.18
CA GLN A 49 -22.44 -1.99 -0.24
C GLN A 49 -23.97 -1.93 -0.39
N ARG A 50 -24.60 -2.96 -0.97
CA ARG A 50 -26.06 -3.02 -1.13
C ARG A 50 -26.81 -3.23 0.18
N ASN A 51 -26.22 -3.96 1.10
CA ASN A 51 -26.81 -4.27 2.39
C ASN A 51 -26.25 -3.37 3.50
N TRP A 52 -25.65 -2.22 3.15
CA TRP A 52 -25.01 -1.33 4.12
C TRP A 52 -25.93 -0.92 5.26
N GLY A 53 -27.19 -0.60 4.97
CA GLY A 53 -28.17 -0.21 5.99
C GLY A 53 -28.43 -1.29 7.05
N LEU A 54 -28.20 -2.57 6.72
CA LEU A 54 -28.37 -3.69 7.64
C LEU A 54 -27.05 -4.06 8.34
N LEU A 55 -25.92 -3.97 7.63
CA LEU A 55 -24.62 -4.47 8.08
C LEU A 55 -23.71 -3.40 8.66
N LYS A 56 -24.12 -2.13 8.64
CA LYS A 56 -23.30 -0.98 9.04
C LYS A 56 -22.69 -1.18 10.43
N ASP A 57 -23.52 -1.47 11.43
CA ASP A 57 -23.09 -1.53 12.82
C ASP A 57 -22.11 -2.69 13.06
N ASP A 58 -22.34 -3.83 12.43
CA ASP A 58 -21.44 -4.99 12.53
C ASP A 58 -20.08 -4.70 11.88
N ILE A 59 -20.09 -4.12 10.67
CA ILE A 59 -18.87 -3.80 9.93
C ILE A 59 -18.05 -2.73 10.66
N THR A 60 -18.72 -1.64 11.09
CA THR A 60 -18.01 -0.54 11.78
C THR A 60 -17.43 -1.03 13.11
N SER A 61 -18.18 -1.83 13.87
CA SER A 61 -17.71 -2.41 15.14
C SER A 61 -16.52 -3.34 14.90
N ALA A 62 -16.57 -4.20 13.89
CA ALA A 62 -15.47 -5.12 13.57
C ALA A 62 -14.20 -4.37 13.13
N VAL A 63 -14.33 -3.34 12.29
CA VAL A 63 -13.19 -2.51 11.85
C VAL A 63 -12.59 -1.75 13.02
N LYS A 64 -13.41 -1.06 13.84
CA LYS A 64 -12.93 -0.31 15.01
C LYS A 64 -12.21 -1.22 16.00
N ARG A 65 -12.76 -2.42 16.23
CA ARG A 65 -12.12 -3.41 17.10
C ARG A 65 -10.73 -3.81 16.62
N PHE A 66 -10.55 -3.99 15.30
CA PHE A 66 -9.20 -4.23 14.74
C PHE A 66 -8.23 -3.11 15.11
N PHE A 67 -8.64 -1.84 14.98
CA PHE A 67 -7.77 -0.70 15.30
C PHE A 67 -7.47 -0.56 16.80
N ILE A 68 -8.32 -1.11 17.67
CA ILE A 68 -8.10 -1.14 19.13
C ILE A 68 -7.20 -2.31 19.51
N ASP A 69 -7.52 -3.51 19.02
CA ASP A 69 -6.89 -4.76 19.45
C ASP A 69 -5.61 -5.09 18.66
N GLY A 70 -5.41 -4.50 17.49
CA GLY A 70 -4.31 -4.80 16.56
C GLY A 70 -4.38 -6.22 15.98
N SER A 71 -5.51 -6.91 16.12
CA SER A 71 -5.66 -8.31 15.70
C SER A 71 -6.89 -8.53 14.82
N MET A 72 -6.77 -9.43 13.87
CA MET A 72 -7.84 -9.82 12.96
C MET A 72 -8.18 -11.30 13.16
N PRO A 73 -9.47 -11.68 13.21
CA PRO A 73 -9.86 -13.09 13.23
C PRO A 73 -9.26 -13.84 12.03
N VAL A 74 -8.83 -15.08 12.28
CA VAL A 74 -8.15 -15.92 11.27
C VAL A 74 -9.01 -16.06 10.02
N GLU A 75 -10.32 -16.26 10.19
CA GLU A 75 -11.28 -16.44 9.10
C GLU A 75 -11.41 -15.20 8.20
N VAL A 76 -11.19 -14.01 8.76
CA VAL A 76 -11.18 -12.74 7.99
C VAL A 76 -9.86 -12.55 7.26
N ASN A 77 -8.76 -13.01 7.86
CA ASN A 77 -7.41 -12.91 7.31
C ASN A 77 -7.11 -14.01 6.28
N ASP A 78 -7.91 -15.07 6.22
CA ASP A 78 -7.75 -16.14 5.23
C ASP A 78 -7.79 -15.59 3.81
N THR A 79 -6.86 -16.08 2.98
CA THR A 79 -6.65 -15.55 1.63
C THR A 79 -6.45 -16.68 0.64
N THR A 80 -7.19 -16.65 -0.46
CA THR A 80 -6.99 -17.56 -1.59
C THR A 80 -5.96 -16.97 -2.55
N ILE A 81 -4.90 -17.71 -2.84
CA ILE A 81 -3.90 -17.30 -3.84
C ILE A 81 -4.27 -17.93 -5.20
N VAL A 82 -4.47 -17.07 -6.20
CA VAL A 82 -4.75 -17.46 -7.58
C VAL A 82 -3.54 -17.14 -8.44
N LEU A 83 -3.13 -18.09 -9.28
CA LEU A 83 -2.01 -17.93 -10.21
C LEU A 83 -2.53 -17.47 -11.58
N ILE A 84 -2.11 -16.27 -12.00
CA ILE A 84 -2.47 -15.70 -13.31
C ILE A 84 -1.25 -15.78 -14.23
N PRO A 85 -1.35 -16.42 -15.42
CA PRO A 85 -0.24 -16.52 -16.35
C PRO A 85 0.20 -15.14 -16.86
N LYS A 86 1.51 -14.92 -16.94
CA LYS A 86 2.13 -13.72 -17.52
C LYS A 86 2.30 -13.84 -19.03
N ILE A 87 2.39 -15.08 -19.52
CA ILE A 87 2.64 -15.43 -20.92
C ILE A 87 1.61 -16.46 -21.37
N SER A 88 1.50 -16.65 -22.69
CA SER A 88 0.49 -17.51 -23.29
C SER A 88 0.69 -19.00 -22.99
N HIS A 89 1.91 -19.45 -22.81
CA HIS A 89 2.30 -20.84 -22.52
C HIS A 89 3.21 -20.88 -21.30
N PRO A 90 2.67 -20.84 -20.08
CA PRO A 90 3.47 -20.86 -18.86
C PRO A 90 3.99 -22.28 -18.59
N GLU A 91 5.29 -22.42 -18.41
CA GLU A 91 5.96 -23.72 -18.15
C GLU A 91 6.48 -23.80 -16.72
N SER A 92 6.69 -22.65 -16.06
CA SER A 92 7.25 -22.58 -14.71
C SER A 92 6.43 -21.66 -13.80
N LEU A 93 6.57 -21.80 -12.47
CA LEU A 93 5.93 -20.92 -11.50
C LEU A 93 6.33 -19.45 -11.66
N SER A 94 7.51 -19.17 -12.21
CA SER A 94 7.95 -17.80 -12.51
C SER A 94 7.12 -17.12 -13.59
N ASP A 95 6.40 -17.90 -14.41
CA ASP A 95 5.54 -17.41 -15.50
C ASP A 95 4.16 -17.00 -15.01
N PHE A 96 3.88 -17.19 -13.73
CA PHE A 96 2.63 -16.76 -13.10
C PHE A 96 2.81 -15.56 -12.18
N ARG A 97 1.73 -14.80 -12.01
CA ARG A 97 1.58 -13.79 -10.97
C ARG A 97 0.67 -14.34 -9.87
N PRO A 98 1.14 -14.49 -8.64
CA PRO A 98 0.24 -14.78 -7.54
C PRO A 98 -0.61 -13.54 -7.25
N ILE A 99 -1.92 -13.74 -7.16
CA ILE A 99 -2.89 -12.71 -6.77
C ILE A 99 -3.61 -13.19 -5.53
N SER A 100 -3.54 -12.40 -4.46
CA SER A 100 -4.21 -12.68 -3.19
C SER A 100 -5.66 -12.19 -3.24
N LEU A 101 -6.59 -13.10 -3.03
CA LEU A 101 -8.02 -12.82 -2.94
C LEU A 101 -8.42 -12.81 -1.46
N CYS A 102 -8.42 -11.61 -0.86
CA CYS A 102 -8.77 -11.38 0.54
C CYS A 102 -10.27 -11.11 0.68
N ASN A 103 -10.81 -11.39 1.86
CA ASN A 103 -12.18 -11.03 2.24
C ASN A 103 -12.40 -9.51 2.21
N VAL A 104 -13.65 -9.09 2.01
CA VAL A 104 -13.97 -7.66 1.89
C VAL A 104 -13.69 -6.91 3.18
N LEU A 105 -13.95 -7.50 4.35
CA LEU A 105 -13.66 -6.87 5.63
C LEU A 105 -12.16 -6.56 5.78
N TYR A 106 -11.27 -7.50 5.40
CA TYR A 106 -9.83 -7.25 5.32
C TYR A 106 -9.50 -6.06 4.41
N LYS A 107 -10.13 -6.00 3.24
CA LYS A 107 -9.92 -4.88 2.29
C LYS A 107 -10.39 -3.54 2.86
N VAL A 108 -11.47 -3.53 3.64
CA VAL A 108 -11.95 -2.30 4.31
C VAL A 108 -10.92 -1.82 5.34
N VAL A 109 -10.43 -2.71 6.21
CA VAL A 109 -9.37 -2.39 7.18
C VAL A 109 -8.13 -1.82 6.48
N SER A 110 -7.62 -2.54 5.49
CA SER A 110 -6.45 -2.09 4.71
C SER A 110 -6.69 -0.74 4.02
N LYS A 111 -7.92 -0.49 3.57
CA LYS A 111 -8.30 0.76 2.93
C LYS A 111 -8.39 1.91 3.93
N CYS A 112 -8.88 1.66 5.14
CA CYS A 112 -8.87 2.63 6.22
C CYS A 112 -7.44 3.03 6.57
N LEU A 113 -6.53 2.07 6.79
CA LEU A 113 -5.10 2.34 7.04
C LEU A 113 -4.48 3.20 5.93
N ALA A 114 -4.73 2.83 4.67
CA ALA A 114 -4.22 3.58 3.52
C ALA A 114 -4.79 4.99 3.44
N ASN A 115 -6.07 5.19 3.78
CA ASN A 115 -6.71 6.49 3.79
C ASN A 115 -6.18 7.38 4.92
N CYS A 116 -5.92 6.82 6.12
CA CYS A 116 -5.30 7.55 7.23
C CYS A 116 -3.88 8.04 6.88
N LEU A 117 -3.09 7.19 6.22
CA LEU A 117 -1.72 7.53 5.85
C LEU A 117 -1.62 8.49 4.64
N ARG A 118 -2.61 8.46 3.76
CA ARG A 118 -2.60 9.18 2.48
C ARG A 118 -2.32 10.69 2.58
N PRO A 119 -2.89 11.47 3.52
CA PRO A 119 -2.64 12.91 3.64
C PRO A 119 -1.16 13.21 3.89
N TRP A 120 -0.47 12.34 4.62
CA TRP A 120 0.89 12.53 5.10
C TRP A 120 1.97 12.03 4.14
N LEU A 121 1.61 11.25 3.09
CA LEU A 121 2.57 10.63 2.17
C LEU A 121 3.48 11.64 1.47
N HIS A 122 3.03 12.87 1.23
CA HIS A 122 3.86 13.89 0.60
C HIS A 122 5.04 14.33 1.46
N GLU A 123 4.86 14.30 2.78
CA GLU A 123 5.89 14.67 3.76
C GLU A 123 6.79 13.49 4.12
N LEU A 124 6.21 12.28 4.15
CA LEU A 124 6.90 11.06 4.56
C LEU A 124 7.78 10.47 3.48
N ILE A 125 7.41 10.66 2.20
CA ILE A 125 8.03 9.95 1.08
C ILE A 125 8.83 10.92 0.21
N SER A 126 10.08 10.54 -0.06
CA SER A 126 11.00 11.31 -0.91
C SER A 126 10.31 11.85 -2.17
N PRO A 127 10.59 13.09 -2.60
CA PRO A 127 10.02 13.66 -3.83
C PRO A 127 10.35 12.87 -5.10
N HIS A 128 11.39 12.04 -5.07
CA HIS A 128 11.80 11.20 -6.20
C HIS A 128 10.93 9.93 -6.37
N GLN A 129 10.12 9.57 -5.37
CA GLN A 129 9.18 8.45 -5.45
C GLN A 129 7.83 8.93 -5.95
N SER A 130 7.39 8.45 -7.11
CA SER A 130 6.08 8.83 -7.68
C SER A 130 4.99 7.77 -7.48
N ALA A 131 5.35 6.49 -7.42
CA ALA A 131 4.36 5.42 -7.30
C ALA A 131 3.61 5.49 -5.96
N PHE A 132 2.27 5.35 -6.03
CA PHE A 132 1.34 5.34 -4.89
C PHE A 132 1.18 6.66 -4.12
N ILE A 133 1.85 7.73 -4.54
CA ILE A 133 1.72 9.06 -3.91
C ILE A 133 0.67 9.89 -4.67
N PRO A 134 -0.35 10.41 -4.01
CA PRO A 134 -1.37 11.23 -4.67
C PRO A 134 -0.76 12.42 -5.41
N GLY A 135 -1.25 12.71 -6.62
CA GLY A 135 -0.81 13.87 -7.40
C GLY A 135 0.56 13.75 -8.07
N ARG A 136 1.35 12.71 -7.80
CA ARG A 136 2.62 12.44 -8.51
C ARG A 136 2.36 11.55 -9.72
N LEU A 137 2.93 11.91 -10.87
CA LEU A 137 2.75 11.17 -12.12
C LEU A 137 3.96 10.27 -12.38
N ILE A 138 3.69 9.03 -12.81
CA ILE A 138 4.75 8.08 -13.19
C ILE A 138 5.52 8.57 -14.43
N THR A 139 4.86 9.38 -15.29
CA THR A 139 5.44 10.01 -16.46
C THR A 139 6.56 10.98 -16.11
N ASP A 140 6.51 11.63 -14.95
CA ASP A 140 7.55 12.57 -14.52
C ASP A 140 8.89 11.85 -14.33
N ASN A 141 8.88 10.63 -13.79
CA ASN A 141 10.09 9.82 -13.68
C ASN A 141 10.65 9.40 -15.04
N ALA A 142 9.78 9.14 -16.01
CA ALA A 142 10.22 8.83 -17.38
C ALA A 142 10.87 10.05 -18.03
N LEU A 143 10.26 11.24 -17.88
CA LEU A 143 10.83 12.49 -18.41
C LEU A 143 12.18 12.80 -17.79
N ILE A 144 12.32 12.69 -16.48
CA ILE A 144 13.60 12.88 -15.79
C ILE A 144 14.66 11.90 -16.32
N ALA A 145 14.29 10.62 -16.51
CA ALA A 145 15.21 9.63 -17.06
C ALA A 145 15.64 9.97 -18.48
N PHE A 146 14.72 10.45 -19.33
CA PHE A 146 15.05 10.91 -20.69
C PHE A 146 15.98 12.13 -20.68
N GLU A 147 15.72 13.12 -19.84
CA GLU A 147 16.59 14.30 -19.71
C GLU A 147 17.99 13.92 -19.23
N CYS A 148 18.10 13.03 -18.24
CA CYS A 148 19.38 12.53 -17.75
C CYS A 148 20.16 11.78 -18.85
N LEU A 149 19.49 10.89 -19.60
CA LEU A 149 20.11 10.16 -20.71
C LEU A 149 20.55 11.10 -21.84
N HIS A 150 19.71 12.07 -22.20
CA HIS A 150 20.05 13.09 -23.18
C HIS A 150 21.26 13.90 -22.74
N ALA A 151 21.31 14.35 -21.49
CA ALA A 151 22.46 15.08 -20.95
C ALA A 151 23.75 14.24 -20.99
N ILE A 152 23.67 12.94 -20.66
CA ILE A 152 24.81 12.02 -20.74
C ILE A 152 25.31 11.87 -22.19
N GLN A 153 24.39 11.70 -23.14
CA GLN A 153 24.73 11.51 -24.56
C GLN A 153 25.36 12.76 -25.20
N HIS A 154 24.94 13.95 -24.76
CA HIS A 154 25.39 15.23 -25.34
C HIS A 154 26.46 15.94 -24.49
N SER A 155 26.92 15.30 -23.41
CA SER A 155 28.00 15.86 -22.59
C SER A 155 29.31 15.94 -23.37
N THR A 156 29.78 17.15 -23.60
CA THR A 156 31.09 17.44 -24.19
C THR A 156 32.22 17.42 -23.16
N ALA A 157 31.94 17.12 -21.90
CA ALA A 157 32.96 17.06 -20.86
C ALA A 157 33.88 15.86 -21.04
N SER A 158 35.00 16.09 -21.72
CA SER A 158 35.98 15.12 -22.25
C SER A 158 36.73 14.28 -21.19
N ARG A 159 36.36 14.36 -19.91
CA ARG A 159 37.06 13.67 -18.79
C ARG A 159 36.22 12.84 -17.84
N MET A 160 34.90 12.82 -17.99
CA MET A 160 34.03 12.01 -17.11
C MET A 160 33.12 11.14 -17.96
N ASN A 161 33.34 9.83 -17.87
CA ASN A 161 32.44 8.85 -18.46
C ASN A 161 31.25 8.65 -17.49
N PHE A 162 30.06 9.07 -17.88
CA PHE A 162 28.82 8.84 -17.14
C PHE A 162 28.16 7.56 -17.65
N GLY A 163 27.54 6.82 -16.73
CA GLY A 163 26.74 5.66 -17.03
C GLY A 163 25.41 5.72 -16.28
N ALA A 164 24.35 5.19 -16.88
CA ALA A 164 23.06 5.02 -16.23
C ALA A 164 22.87 3.56 -15.82
N PHE A 165 22.51 3.30 -14.56
CA PHE A 165 22.20 1.98 -14.05
C PHE A 165 20.72 1.92 -13.68
N LYS A 166 20.00 0.92 -14.22
CA LYS A 166 18.65 0.59 -13.80
C LYS A 166 18.70 -0.54 -12.78
N LEU A 167 18.28 -0.26 -11.57
CA LEU A 167 18.11 -1.25 -10.51
C LEU A 167 16.63 -1.63 -10.39
N ASP A 168 16.36 -2.93 -10.36
CA ASP A 168 15.02 -3.47 -10.20
C ASP A 168 14.99 -4.52 -9.09
N LEU A 169 14.08 -4.35 -8.13
CA LEU A 169 13.84 -5.30 -7.05
C LEU A 169 12.77 -6.31 -7.47
N SER A 170 13.19 -7.48 -7.92
CA SER A 170 12.26 -8.54 -8.26
C SER A 170 11.45 -8.97 -7.03
N LYS A 171 10.13 -9.04 -7.17
CA LYS A 171 9.20 -9.42 -6.09
C LYS A 171 9.38 -8.56 -4.83
N ALA A 172 9.42 -7.24 -5.00
CA ALA A 172 9.71 -6.29 -3.92
C ALA A 172 8.81 -6.52 -2.68
N TYR A 173 7.50 -6.71 -2.86
CA TYR A 173 6.57 -6.96 -1.76
C TYR A 173 6.86 -8.24 -0.99
N ASP A 174 7.22 -9.32 -1.68
CA ASP A 174 7.50 -10.62 -1.05
C ASP A 174 8.83 -10.64 -0.29
N ARG A 175 9.67 -9.60 -0.50
CA ARG A 175 11.02 -9.51 0.07
C ARG A 175 11.15 -8.47 1.18
N VAL A 176 10.07 -7.78 1.51
CA VAL A 176 10.07 -6.87 2.66
C VAL A 176 10.12 -7.71 3.94
N ASP A 177 11.15 -7.50 4.74
CA ASP A 177 11.25 -8.08 6.07
C ASP A 177 10.39 -7.29 7.04
N TRP A 178 9.50 -7.96 7.76
CA TRP A 178 8.54 -7.33 8.67
C TRP A 178 9.23 -6.63 9.84
N SER A 179 10.29 -7.23 10.39
CA SER A 179 11.04 -6.61 11.49
C SER A 179 11.80 -5.37 11.05
N PHE A 180 12.29 -5.37 9.81
CA PHE A 180 12.88 -4.18 9.21
C PHE A 180 11.83 -3.08 9.02
N LEU A 181 10.63 -3.43 8.52
CA LEU A 181 9.55 -2.46 8.33
C LEU A 181 9.13 -1.83 9.65
N GLU A 182 8.92 -2.64 10.68
CA GLU A 182 8.59 -2.17 12.03
C GLU A 182 9.64 -1.20 12.55
N GLN A 183 10.92 -1.59 12.53
CA GLN A 183 12.01 -0.74 12.97
C GLN A 183 12.14 0.55 12.15
N ALA A 184 11.87 0.50 10.86
CA ALA A 184 11.89 1.67 9.99
C ALA A 184 10.76 2.65 10.36
N LEU A 185 9.53 2.16 10.58
CA LEU A 185 8.39 2.97 10.99
C LEU A 185 8.63 3.64 12.34
N VAL A 186 9.11 2.88 13.34
CA VAL A 186 9.47 3.43 14.66
C VAL A 186 10.54 4.51 14.52
N LYS A 187 11.56 4.29 13.69
CA LYS A 187 12.63 5.28 13.48
C LYS A 187 12.14 6.53 12.75
N LEU A 188 11.20 6.40 11.83
CA LEU A 188 10.55 7.53 11.18
C LEU A 188 9.70 8.36 12.15
N GLY A 189 9.42 7.85 13.35
CA GLY A 189 8.69 8.53 14.42
C GLY A 189 7.22 8.18 14.52
N PHE A 190 6.77 7.08 13.85
CA PHE A 190 5.41 6.58 14.04
C PHE A 190 5.19 6.09 15.47
N ASN A 191 4.00 6.34 16.01
CA ASN A 191 3.60 5.84 17.32
C ASN A 191 3.52 4.30 17.31
N GLU A 192 3.98 3.66 18.38
CA GLU A 192 3.96 2.20 18.52
C GLU A 192 2.54 1.60 18.41
N ILE A 193 1.50 2.33 18.83
CA ILE A 193 0.10 1.91 18.69
C ILE A 193 -0.26 1.75 17.21
N TRP A 194 0.23 2.66 16.36
CA TRP A 194 -0.05 2.62 14.92
C TRP A 194 0.80 1.57 14.18
N VAL A 195 1.99 1.26 14.69
CA VAL A 195 2.92 0.29 14.08
C VAL A 195 2.49 -1.16 14.33
N ARG A 196 1.81 -1.43 15.44
CA ARG A 196 1.26 -2.77 15.81
C ARG A 196 0.16 -3.23 14.87
#